data_9734ed7893ea483ad1a83911d20e55a1
#
_entry.id   9734ed7893ea483ad1a83911d20e55a1
#
_cell.length_a   1.000
_cell.length_b   1.000
_cell.length_c   1.000
_cell.angle_alpha   90.00
_cell.angle_beta   90.00
_cell.angle_gamma   90.00
#
_symmetry.space_group_name_H-M   'P 1'
#
loop_
_entity.id
_entity.type
_entity.pdbx_description
1 polymer ?
#
loop_
_entity_poly.entity_id
_entity_poly.type
_entity_poly.pdbx_seq_one_letter_code
_entity_poly.pdbx_strand_id
1 'polypeptide(L)'
;CVSGDNTNSPMRCTQNPTVGEEWRRNWHPEILPNTPSSKKYLIIGGGPSGLEAATSLIKSGNDVVLADGANYWGGRVTLESKLPGLAEWARVRDWRMWQLQQVSNANLYLNSQLSSEDILSYGIENIVLATGASWRSDGVGRVHRQSLKYLNNDRNFTPDDIMMGKLSNDKSTGPIVIFDDDRFYMGSIVAEVAIKTGRKVVFVTSTSNVAAWSENTLEQGRIQSRLIKLGVEIIASHELFDQQNDRLHIACSYSGNTREIHCDTLILVTSRLPNDLLWKELLAKKEDWSDAGIN
;
A
#
# COMPACT_ATOMS: atom_id res chain seq x y z
N CYS A 1 -9.05 2.02 -15.02
CA CYS A 1 -9.14 2.39 -16.44
C CYS A 1 -9.64 3.81 -16.67
N VAL A 2 -10.66 4.26 -15.95
CA VAL A 2 -11.20 5.64 -16.12
C VAL A 2 -10.12 6.73 -15.94
N SER A 3 -9.21 6.57 -14.97
CA SER A 3 -8.14 7.54 -14.77
C SER A 3 -7.18 7.66 -15.95
N GLY A 4 -6.92 6.57 -16.68
CA GLY A 4 -6.10 6.61 -17.89
C GLY A 4 -6.69 7.51 -18.95
N ASP A 5 -7.99 7.40 -19.19
CA ASP A 5 -8.70 8.26 -20.13
C ASP A 5 -8.62 9.75 -19.75
N ASN A 6 -8.87 10.06 -18.48
CA ASN A 6 -8.84 11.43 -17.97
C ASN A 6 -7.42 12.04 -17.88
N THR A 7 -6.36 11.23 -17.91
CA THR A 7 -4.96 11.70 -17.78
C THR A 7 -4.15 11.57 -19.06
N ASN A 8 -4.78 11.26 -20.20
CA ASN A 8 -4.10 10.99 -21.48
C ASN A 8 -3.00 9.92 -21.37
N SER A 9 -3.19 8.95 -20.49
CA SER A 9 -2.25 7.84 -20.29
C SER A 9 -2.87 6.52 -20.78
N PRO A 10 -2.05 5.52 -21.11
CA PRO A 10 -2.57 4.20 -21.49
C PRO A 10 -3.50 3.65 -20.42
N MET A 11 -4.62 3.09 -20.85
CA MET A 11 -5.57 2.44 -19.96
C MET A 11 -4.88 1.30 -19.19
N ARG A 12 -5.15 1.21 -17.89
CA ARG A 12 -4.63 0.15 -17.01
C ARG A 12 -5.76 -0.42 -16.15
N CYS A 13 -5.63 -1.68 -15.81
CA CYS A 13 -6.56 -2.35 -14.91
C CYS A 13 -5.79 -3.02 -13.77
N THR A 14 -6.26 -2.85 -12.54
CA THR A 14 -5.67 -3.50 -11.36
C THR A 14 -5.94 -5.00 -11.30
N GLN A 15 -6.95 -5.48 -12.00
CA GLN A 15 -7.32 -6.89 -12.07
C GLN A 15 -6.66 -7.61 -13.25
N ASN A 16 -6.58 -6.95 -14.40
CA ASN A 16 -5.93 -7.48 -15.60
C ASN A 16 -4.80 -6.54 -16.05
N PRO A 17 -3.53 -6.89 -15.80
CA PRO A 17 -2.37 -6.05 -16.13
C PRO A 17 -2.16 -5.86 -17.64
N THR A 18 -2.85 -6.65 -18.47
CA THR A 18 -2.70 -6.67 -19.93
C THR A 18 -3.64 -5.73 -20.67
N VAL A 19 -4.64 -5.16 -19.98
CA VAL A 19 -5.58 -4.21 -20.56
C VAL A 19 -4.88 -3.00 -21.16
N GLY A 20 -5.26 -2.64 -22.39
CA GLY A 20 -4.71 -1.50 -23.12
C GLY A 20 -3.44 -1.81 -23.92
N GLU A 21 -3.03 -3.07 -23.99
CA GLU A 21 -1.85 -3.50 -24.74
C GLU A 21 -2.23 -4.27 -26.03
N GLU A 22 -3.50 -4.48 -26.28
CA GLU A 22 -4.06 -5.31 -27.37
C GLU A 22 -3.71 -4.75 -28.77
N TRP A 23 -3.39 -3.48 -28.87
CA TRP A 23 -3.00 -2.82 -30.12
C TRP A 23 -1.59 -3.18 -30.62
N ARG A 24 -0.76 -3.74 -29.72
CA ARG A 24 0.61 -4.13 -30.07
C ARG A 24 0.63 -5.37 -30.95
N ARG A 25 1.13 -5.22 -32.16
CA ARG A 25 1.22 -6.32 -33.12
C ARG A 25 2.08 -7.45 -32.53
N ASN A 26 1.59 -8.69 -32.60
CA ASN A 26 2.22 -9.89 -32.04
C ASN A 26 2.41 -9.87 -30.51
N TRP A 27 1.73 -8.97 -29.80
CA TRP A 27 1.69 -8.95 -28.36
C TRP A 27 0.35 -9.52 -27.86
N HIS A 28 0.43 -10.66 -27.22
CA HIS A 28 -0.71 -11.32 -26.60
C HIS A 28 -0.41 -11.48 -25.11
N PRO A 29 -0.60 -10.44 -24.31
CA PRO A 29 -0.15 -10.42 -22.93
C PRO A 29 -0.87 -11.44 -22.03
N GLU A 30 -2.01 -11.96 -22.48
CA GLU A 30 -2.71 -13.05 -21.78
C GLU A 30 -2.11 -14.43 -22.08
N ILE A 31 -1.36 -14.52 -23.18
CA ILE A 31 -0.67 -15.73 -23.63
C ILE A 31 0.82 -15.50 -23.44
N LEU A 32 1.33 -15.83 -22.28
CA LEU A 32 2.77 -15.74 -22.02
C LEU A 32 3.48 -16.87 -22.79
N PRO A 33 4.53 -16.55 -23.57
CA PRO A 33 5.30 -17.57 -24.27
C PRO A 33 6.00 -18.48 -23.25
N ASN A 34 6.02 -19.78 -23.52
CA ASN A 34 6.81 -20.69 -22.74
C ASN A 34 8.30 -20.36 -22.87
N THR A 35 9.02 -20.44 -21.77
CA THR A 35 10.48 -20.33 -21.79
C THR A 35 11.08 -21.57 -22.45
N PRO A 36 12.20 -21.43 -23.20
CA PRO A 36 12.85 -22.57 -23.87
C PRO A 36 13.32 -23.66 -22.90
N SER A 37 13.64 -23.27 -21.67
CA SER A 37 13.97 -24.17 -20.56
C SER A 37 13.29 -23.67 -19.29
N SER A 38 12.68 -24.57 -18.52
CA SER A 38 12.13 -24.25 -17.22
C SER A 38 13.23 -23.78 -16.28
N LYS A 39 12.99 -22.68 -15.58
CA LYS A 39 13.85 -22.16 -14.53
C LYS A 39 13.10 -22.20 -13.21
N LYS A 40 13.85 -22.23 -12.12
CA LYS A 40 13.29 -22.16 -10.76
C LYS A 40 13.42 -20.75 -10.20
N TYR A 41 12.33 -20.27 -9.59
CA TYR A 41 12.26 -18.94 -8.98
C TYR A 41 11.86 -19.06 -7.52
N LEU A 42 12.56 -18.32 -6.66
CA LEU A 42 12.13 -18.07 -5.28
C LEU A 42 11.54 -16.66 -5.19
N ILE A 43 10.27 -16.58 -4.79
CA ILE A 43 9.56 -15.31 -4.63
C ILE A 43 9.31 -15.10 -3.14
N ILE A 44 9.72 -13.95 -2.62
CA ILE A 44 9.58 -13.59 -1.21
C ILE A 44 8.57 -12.45 -1.08
N GLY A 45 7.44 -12.77 -0.44
CA GLY A 45 6.28 -11.92 -0.26
C GLY A 45 5.11 -12.30 -1.17
N GLY A 46 4.02 -12.75 -0.55
CA GLY A 46 2.76 -13.18 -1.19
C GLY A 46 1.72 -12.06 -1.32
N GLY A 47 2.17 -10.80 -1.41
CA GLY A 47 1.34 -9.66 -1.75
C GLY A 47 0.97 -9.62 -3.25
N PRO A 48 0.25 -8.59 -3.73
CA PRO A 48 -0.17 -8.49 -5.13
C PRO A 48 0.97 -8.67 -6.13
N SER A 49 2.14 -8.09 -5.86
CA SER A 49 3.31 -8.16 -6.75
C SER A 49 3.88 -9.58 -6.82
N GLY A 50 4.05 -10.25 -5.67
CA GLY A 50 4.56 -11.62 -5.63
C GLY A 50 3.60 -12.63 -6.22
N LEU A 51 2.30 -12.48 -5.95
CA LEU A 51 1.26 -13.32 -6.55
C LEU A 51 1.20 -13.17 -8.07
N GLU A 52 1.34 -11.94 -8.60
CA GLU A 52 1.40 -11.71 -10.05
C GLU A 52 2.67 -12.29 -10.66
N ALA A 53 3.83 -12.08 -10.02
CA ALA A 53 5.09 -12.66 -10.47
C ALA A 53 5.00 -14.19 -10.53
N ALA A 54 4.48 -14.82 -9.46
CA ALA A 54 4.27 -16.27 -9.41
C ALA A 54 3.35 -16.75 -10.53
N THR A 55 2.19 -16.10 -10.71
CA THR A 55 1.21 -16.44 -11.74
C THR A 55 1.80 -16.32 -13.14
N SER A 56 2.55 -15.27 -13.42
CA SER A 56 3.18 -15.03 -14.72
C SER A 56 4.28 -16.04 -15.02
N LEU A 57 5.12 -16.35 -14.03
CA LEU A 57 6.22 -17.30 -14.19
C LEU A 57 5.74 -18.73 -14.42
N ILE A 58 4.73 -19.18 -13.68
CA ILE A 58 4.16 -20.53 -13.90
C ILE A 58 3.51 -20.66 -15.27
N LYS A 59 2.80 -19.61 -15.74
CA LYS A 59 2.21 -19.59 -17.07
C LYS A 59 3.25 -19.63 -18.18
N SER A 60 4.47 -19.17 -17.92
CA SER A 60 5.61 -19.27 -18.84
C SER A 60 6.36 -20.60 -18.73
N GLY A 61 5.88 -21.57 -17.94
CA GLY A 61 6.46 -22.91 -17.81
C GLY A 61 7.62 -23.00 -16.81
N ASN A 62 7.76 -22.05 -15.90
CA ASN A 62 8.78 -22.08 -14.85
C ASN A 62 8.25 -22.71 -13.56
N ASP A 63 9.18 -23.12 -12.70
CA ASP A 63 8.89 -23.61 -11.35
C ASP A 63 9.01 -22.46 -10.35
N VAL A 64 8.04 -22.33 -9.45
CA VAL A 64 7.98 -21.25 -8.47
C VAL A 64 7.89 -21.78 -7.05
N VAL A 65 8.72 -21.24 -6.18
CA VAL A 65 8.57 -21.31 -4.73
C VAL A 65 8.17 -19.91 -4.25
N LEU A 66 6.98 -19.78 -3.66
CA LEU A 66 6.48 -18.53 -3.11
C LEU A 66 6.41 -18.66 -1.58
N ALA A 67 7.15 -17.81 -0.88
CA ALA A 67 7.19 -17.76 0.58
C ALA A 67 6.67 -16.42 1.10
N ASP A 68 5.85 -16.46 2.16
CA ASP A 68 5.40 -15.27 2.88
C ASP A 68 5.49 -15.48 4.39
N GLY A 69 6.00 -14.49 5.12
CA GLY A 69 6.09 -14.51 6.57
C GLY A 69 4.74 -14.43 7.30
N ALA A 70 3.71 -13.93 6.63
CA ALA A 70 2.35 -13.87 7.18
C ALA A 70 1.67 -15.24 7.16
N ASN A 71 0.58 -15.36 7.91
CA ASN A 71 -0.28 -16.54 7.92
C ASN A 71 -1.44 -16.46 6.90
N TYR A 72 -1.38 -15.50 5.97
CA TYR A 72 -2.39 -15.29 4.92
C TYR A 72 -1.73 -14.74 3.64
N TRP A 73 -2.33 -15.06 2.49
CA TRP A 73 -1.95 -14.53 1.18
C TRP A 73 -2.56 -13.16 0.91
N GLY A 74 -1.97 -12.43 -0.03
CA GLY A 74 -2.46 -11.16 -0.53
C GLY A 74 -1.85 -9.94 0.16
N GLY A 75 -1.09 -10.13 1.25
CA GLY A 75 -0.43 -9.03 1.96
C GLY A 75 -1.39 -7.87 2.26
N ARG A 76 -1.00 -6.65 1.91
CA ARG A 76 -1.79 -5.44 2.13
C ARG A 76 -3.20 -5.49 1.56
N VAL A 77 -3.40 -6.04 0.35
CA VAL A 77 -4.72 -6.06 -0.28
C VAL A 77 -5.74 -6.87 0.52
N THR A 78 -5.29 -7.88 1.25
CA THR A 78 -6.14 -8.66 2.16
C THR A 78 -6.60 -7.84 3.38
N LEU A 79 -5.76 -6.94 3.86
CA LEU A 79 -6.12 -6.03 4.95
C LEU A 79 -7.00 -4.89 4.44
N GLU A 80 -6.63 -4.25 3.34
CA GLU A 80 -7.39 -3.15 2.73
C GLU A 80 -8.79 -3.59 2.31
N SER A 81 -8.97 -4.82 1.82
CA SER A 81 -10.28 -5.32 1.41
C SER A 81 -11.29 -5.44 2.57
N LYS A 82 -10.84 -5.40 3.82
CA LYS A 82 -11.69 -5.36 5.01
C LYS A 82 -12.17 -3.95 5.37
N LEU A 83 -11.60 -2.93 4.76
CA LEU A 83 -11.96 -1.54 4.99
C LEU A 83 -13.25 -1.16 4.25
N PRO A 84 -13.95 -0.11 4.71
CA PRO A 84 -15.20 0.34 4.08
C PRO A 84 -15.06 0.56 2.56
N GLY A 85 -15.95 -0.06 1.78
CA GLY A 85 -16.00 0.13 0.32
C GLY A 85 -14.92 -0.57 -0.50
N LEU A 86 -13.96 -1.28 0.13
CA LEU A 86 -12.81 -1.88 -0.57
C LEU A 86 -12.91 -3.42 -0.74
N ALA A 87 -14.05 -4.04 -0.45
CA ALA A 87 -14.19 -5.50 -0.48
C ALA A 87 -13.76 -6.13 -1.83
N GLU A 88 -14.02 -5.45 -2.95
CA GLU A 88 -13.67 -5.92 -4.28
C GLU A 88 -12.15 -6.04 -4.53
N TRP A 89 -11.32 -5.38 -3.72
CA TRP A 89 -9.87 -5.52 -3.79
C TRP A 89 -9.39 -6.94 -3.48
N ALA A 90 -10.16 -7.72 -2.71
CA ALA A 90 -9.86 -9.12 -2.44
C ALA A 90 -9.71 -9.95 -3.73
N ARG A 91 -10.40 -9.58 -4.80
CA ARG A 91 -10.32 -10.28 -6.11
C ARG A 91 -8.91 -10.31 -6.69
N VAL A 92 -8.08 -9.30 -6.38
CA VAL A 92 -6.66 -9.26 -6.80
C VAL A 92 -5.92 -10.48 -6.27
N ARG A 93 -6.17 -10.83 -5.00
CA ARG A 93 -5.61 -12.02 -4.35
C ARG A 93 -6.30 -13.30 -4.81
N ASP A 94 -7.63 -13.33 -4.74
CA ASP A 94 -8.43 -14.55 -4.86
C ASP A 94 -8.26 -15.20 -6.23
N TRP A 95 -8.25 -14.40 -7.30
CA TRP A 95 -8.05 -14.91 -8.65
C TRP A 95 -6.64 -15.51 -8.82
N ARG A 96 -5.60 -14.83 -8.33
CA ARG A 96 -4.22 -15.31 -8.44
C ARG A 96 -3.99 -16.56 -7.62
N MET A 97 -4.52 -16.61 -6.41
CA MET A 97 -4.46 -17.80 -5.57
C MET A 97 -5.15 -18.99 -6.22
N TRP A 98 -6.33 -18.76 -6.80
CA TRP A 98 -7.00 -19.81 -7.54
C TRP A 98 -6.14 -20.36 -8.70
N GLN A 99 -5.49 -19.47 -9.48
CA GLN A 99 -4.58 -19.89 -10.57
C GLN A 99 -3.40 -20.73 -10.04
N LEU A 100 -2.76 -20.27 -8.97
CA LEU A 100 -1.61 -20.94 -8.38
C LEU A 100 -1.95 -22.32 -7.79
N GLN A 101 -3.16 -22.50 -7.31
CA GLN A 101 -3.63 -23.77 -6.74
C GLN A 101 -3.99 -24.84 -7.79
N GLN A 102 -4.16 -24.45 -9.07
CA GLN A 102 -4.51 -25.39 -10.15
C GLN A 102 -3.30 -26.06 -10.80
N VAL A 103 -2.10 -25.69 -10.42
CA VAL A 103 -0.87 -26.12 -11.09
C VAL A 103 0.07 -26.84 -10.12
N SER A 104 0.91 -27.73 -10.67
CA SER A 104 1.87 -28.50 -9.87
C SER A 104 3.28 -27.88 -9.77
N ASN A 105 3.55 -26.86 -10.58
CA ASN A 105 4.84 -26.16 -10.61
C ASN A 105 4.90 -24.93 -9.70
N ALA A 106 3.96 -24.78 -8.76
CA ALA A 106 3.95 -23.76 -7.72
C ALA A 106 3.96 -24.39 -6.32
N ASN A 107 4.97 -24.08 -5.52
CA ASN A 107 5.06 -24.45 -4.11
C ASN A 107 4.83 -23.20 -3.25
N LEU A 108 3.83 -23.23 -2.37
CA LEU A 108 3.33 -22.08 -1.63
C LEU A 108 3.53 -22.28 -0.12
N TYR A 109 4.23 -21.34 0.53
CA TYR A 109 4.56 -21.43 1.96
C TYR A 109 4.15 -20.15 2.70
N LEU A 110 3.24 -20.27 3.63
CA LEU A 110 2.91 -19.24 4.64
C LEU A 110 3.74 -19.45 5.91
N ASN A 111 3.75 -18.46 6.80
CA ASN A 111 4.53 -18.45 8.03
C ASN A 111 6.04 -18.75 7.78
N SER A 112 6.54 -18.32 6.64
CA SER A 112 7.87 -18.58 6.13
C SER A 112 8.60 -17.27 5.89
N GLN A 113 9.02 -16.64 6.99
CA GLN A 113 9.89 -15.47 6.93
C GLN A 113 11.32 -15.91 6.67
N LEU A 114 11.86 -15.54 5.51
CA LEU A 114 13.20 -15.91 5.09
C LEU A 114 14.19 -14.79 5.40
N SER A 115 15.34 -15.16 5.96
CA SER A 115 16.52 -14.30 6.09
C SER A 115 17.36 -14.31 4.82
N SER A 116 18.36 -13.44 4.75
CA SER A 116 19.34 -13.45 3.65
C SER A 116 20.14 -14.74 3.61
N GLU A 117 20.46 -15.34 4.78
CA GLU A 117 21.14 -16.64 4.91
C GLU A 117 20.30 -17.78 4.35
N ASP A 118 19.00 -17.81 4.68
CA ASP A 118 18.08 -18.83 4.15
C ASP A 118 18.06 -18.78 2.62
N ILE A 119 17.93 -17.57 2.05
CA ILE A 119 17.87 -17.39 0.59
C ILE A 119 19.13 -17.89 -0.09
N LEU A 120 20.30 -17.52 0.42
CA LEU A 120 21.59 -17.97 -0.12
C LEU A 120 21.76 -19.49 -0.01
N SER A 121 21.21 -20.12 1.04
CA SER A 121 21.32 -21.55 1.27
C SER A 121 20.45 -22.40 0.32
N TYR A 122 19.39 -21.83 -0.28
CA TYR A 122 18.49 -22.59 -1.15
C TYR A 122 19.08 -22.94 -2.52
N GLY A 123 20.12 -22.25 -2.97
CA GLY A 123 20.75 -22.51 -4.27
C GLY A 123 19.78 -22.30 -5.45
N ILE A 124 18.86 -21.32 -5.34
CA ILE A 124 17.93 -20.96 -6.41
C ILE A 124 18.47 -19.72 -7.11
N GLU A 125 18.75 -19.86 -8.40
CA GLU A 125 19.39 -18.82 -9.23
C GLU A 125 18.59 -17.51 -9.30
N ASN A 126 17.26 -17.61 -9.36
CA ASN A 126 16.41 -16.45 -9.62
C ASN A 126 15.60 -16.09 -8.39
N ILE A 127 15.86 -14.91 -7.83
CA ILE A 127 15.20 -14.40 -6.63
C ILE A 127 14.33 -13.20 -6.97
N VAL A 128 13.08 -13.20 -6.51
CA VAL A 128 12.15 -12.08 -6.66
C VAL A 128 11.76 -11.56 -5.28
N LEU A 129 12.14 -10.34 -4.95
CA LEU A 129 11.75 -9.69 -3.72
C LEU A 129 10.46 -8.88 -3.91
N ALA A 130 9.39 -9.28 -3.25
CA ALA A 130 8.07 -8.65 -3.29
C ALA A 130 7.59 -8.30 -1.87
N THR A 131 8.50 -7.82 -1.04
CA THR A 131 8.34 -7.58 0.41
C THR A 131 7.41 -6.41 0.77
N GLY A 132 6.92 -5.67 -0.23
CA GLY A 132 5.93 -4.62 -0.06
C GLY A 132 6.48 -3.32 0.53
N ALA A 133 5.60 -2.57 1.18
CA ALA A 133 5.90 -1.26 1.76
C ALA A 133 5.05 -1.03 3.00
N SER A 134 5.49 -0.14 3.89
CA SER A 134 4.77 0.26 5.10
C SER A 134 4.47 1.76 5.08
N TRP A 135 3.36 2.19 5.67
CA TRP A 135 3.04 3.60 5.81
C TRP A 135 4.01 4.29 6.77
N ARG A 136 4.41 5.51 6.41
CA ARG A 136 5.30 6.32 7.25
C ARG A 136 4.54 6.93 8.41
N SER A 137 5.21 6.95 9.57
CA SER A 137 4.72 7.57 10.81
C SER A 137 5.41 8.91 11.14
N ASP A 138 6.31 9.37 10.27
CA ASP A 138 7.14 10.56 10.51
C ASP A 138 6.65 11.81 9.78
N GLY A 139 5.49 11.75 9.13
CA GLY A 139 4.86 12.86 8.42
C GLY A 139 5.43 13.16 7.03
N VAL A 140 6.46 12.45 6.59
CA VAL A 140 7.01 12.64 5.24
C VAL A 140 6.00 12.19 4.19
N GLY A 141 5.69 13.09 3.27
CA GLY A 141 4.72 12.87 2.20
C GLY A 141 5.05 13.70 0.96
N ARG A 142 4.02 14.22 0.32
CA ARG A 142 4.14 15.05 -0.89
C ARG A 142 4.54 16.48 -0.55
N VAL A 143 4.02 17.01 0.55
CA VAL A 143 4.31 18.37 1.03
C VAL A 143 5.60 18.37 1.84
N HIS A 144 5.66 17.56 2.88
CA HIS A 144 6.83 17.48 3.74
C HIS A 144 7.85 16.48 3.19
N ARG A 145 9.07 16.96 2.91
CA ARG A 145 10.19 16.15 2.41
C ARG A 145 11.13 15.70 3.50
N GLN A 146 10.94 16.20 4.71
CA GLN A 146 11.71 15.86 5.91
C GLN A 146 10.76 15.46 7.03
N SER A 147 11.22 14.60 7.92
CA SER A 147 10.44 14.15 9.07
C SER A 147 10.06 15.33 9.97
N LEU A 148 8.83 15.33 10.45
CA LEU A 148 8.36 16.30 11.42
C LEU A 148 9.01 16.02 12.79
N LYS A 149 9.60 17.06 13.42
CA LYS A 149 10.46 16.90 14.59
C LYS A 149 9.72 16.59 15.89
N TYR A 150 8.45 16.95 16.00
CA TYR A 150 7.70 16.95 17.25
C TYR A 150 6.41 16.13 17.17
N LEU A 151 6.48 14.96 16.55
CA LEU A 151 5.36 14.03 16.54
C LEU A 151 5.33 13.22 17.85
N ASN A 152 4.16 13.17 18.50
CA ASN A 152 3.95 12.31 19.66
C ASN A 152 3.68 10.88 19.18
N ASN A 153 4.70 10.04 19.16
CA ASN A 153 4.64 8.68 18.60
C ASN A 153 3.62 7.75 19.28
N ASP A 154 3.27 8.01 20.54
CA ASP A 154 2.34 7.13 21.30
C ASP A 154 0.88 7.27 20.86
N ARG A 155 0.54 8.40 20.21
CA ARG A 155 -0.83 8.71 19.74
C ARG A 155 -0.93 8.94 18.24
N ASN A 156 0.12 8.59 17.52
CA ASN A 156 0.16 8.74 16.08
C ASN A 156 0.02 7.36 15.42
N PHE A 157 -0.96 7.24 14.57
CA PHE A 157 -1.26 6.02 13.83
C PHE A 157 -1.03 6.23 12.34
N THR A 158 -0.90 5.13 11.65
CA THR A 158 -0.84 5.04 10.19
C THR A 158 -2.01 4.19 9.67
N PRO A 159 -2.30 4.16 8.39
CA PRO A 159 -3.27 3.21 7.83
C PRO A 159 -2.94 1.75 8.15
N ASP A 160 -1.66 1.37 8.30
CA ASP A 160 -1.30 0.02 8.72
C ASP A 160 -1.81 -0.28 10.13
N ASP A 161 -1.69 0.66 11.06
CA ASP A 161 -2.20 0.53 12.43
C ASP A 161 -3.73 0.42 12.46
N ILE A 162 -4.41 1.17 11.59
CA ILE A 162 -5.87 1.12 11.45
C ILE A 162 -6.30 -0.26 10.94
N MET A 163 -5.63 -0.80 9.93
CA MET A 163 -5.90 -2.13 9.40
C MET A 163 -5.65 -3.25 10.41
N MET A 164 -4.71 -3.04 11.34
CA MET A 164 -4.42 -3.95 12.46
C MET A 164 -5.36 -3.77 13.65
N GLY A 165 -6.33 -2.85 13.56
CA GLY A 165 -7.33 -2.62 14.60
C GLY A 165 -6.85 -1.84 15.83
N LYS A 166 -5.67 -1.19 15.76
CA LYS A 166 -5.11 -0.44 16.90
C LYS A 166 -6.02 0.70 17.37
N LEU A 167 -6.76 1.33 16.44
CA LEU A 167 -7.69 2.42 16.78
C LEU A 167 -8.80 1.96 17.72
N SER A 168 -9.24 0.72 17.61
CA SER A 168 -10.27 0.15 18.50
C SER A 168 -9.78 -0.03 19.94
N ASN A 169 -8.48 -0.07 20.15
CA ASN A 169 -7.83 -0.18 21.45
C ASN A 169 -7.36 1.17 22.01
N ASP A 170 -7.52 2.24 21.22
CA ASP A 170 -7.19 3.60 21.65
C ASP A 170 -8.22 4.07 22.71
N LYS A 171 -7.74 4.33 23.92
CA LYS A 171 -8.55 4.80 25.05
C LYS A 171 -8.82 6.30 25.07
N SER A 172 -8.27 7.03 24.12
CA SER A 172 -8.47 8.47 23.99
C SER A 172 -9.94 8.77 23.65
N THR A 173 -10.46 9.87 24.18
CA THR A 173 -11.86 10.27 24.00
C THR A 173 -12.02 11.56 23.18
N GLY A 174 -10.98 12.33 23.04
CA GLY A 174 -10.97 13.58 22.28
C GLY A 174 -10.91 13.36 20.75
N PRO A 175 -10.74 14.44 19.99
CA PRO A 175 -10.81 14.39 18.52
C PRO A 175 -9.74 13.51 17.89
N ILE A 176 -10.12 12.83 16.81
CA ILE A 176 -9.21 12.19 15.88
C ILE A 176 -8.97 13.15 14.74
N VAL A 177 -7.69 13.45 14.48
CA VAL A 177 -7.30 14.24 13.31
C VAL A 177 -6.63 13.31 12.30
N ILE A 178 -7.06 13.38 11.05
CA ILE A 178 -6.45 12.68 9.93
C ILE A 178 -5.74 13.71 9.08
N PHE A 179 -4.44 13.55 8.89
CA PHE A 179 -3.69 14.35 7.95
C PHE A 179 -3.46 13.54 6.67
N ASP A 180 -4.10 13.96 5.58
CA ASP A 180 -4.01 13.31 4.28
C ASP A 180 -3.13 14.10 3.31
N ASP A 181 -1.94 13.57 3.06
CA ASP A 181 -1.02 14.05 2.03
C ASP A 181 -0.79 13.00 0.92
N ASP A 182 -1.38 11.82 1.02
CA ASP A 182 -1.44 10.83 -0.08
C ASP A 182 -2.38 11.33 -1.19
N ARG A 183 -3.45 12.01 -0.80
CA ARG A 183 -4.41 12.68 -1.71
C ARG A 183 -5.23 11.73 -2.56
N PHE A 184 -5.24 10.45 -2.21
CA PHE A 184 -6.01 9.42 -2.89
C PHE A 184 -7.14 8.89 -1.99
N TYR A 185 -7.55 7.64 -2.11
CA TYR A 185 -8.71 7.13 -1.39
C TYR A 185 -8.45 6.79 0.09
N MET A 186 -7.20 6.50 0.49
CA MET A 186 -6.91 5.91 1.80
C MET A 186 -7.31 6.84 2.97
N GLY A 187 -7.02 8.14 2.86
CA GLY A 187 -7.41 9.11 3.90
C GLY A 187 -8.90 9.11 4.18
N SER A 188 -9.72 9.11 3.13
CA SER A 188 -11.19 9.07 3.25
C SER A 188 -11.70 7.77 3.87
N ILE A 189 -11.11 6.63 3.50
CA ILE A 189 -11.47 5.31 4.06
C ILE A 189 -11.12 5.24 5.55
N VAL A 190 -9.95 5.76 5.94
CA VAL A 190 -9.55 5.85 7.35
C VAL A 190 -10.52 6.74 8.13
N ALA A 191 -11.00 7.84 7.55
CA ALA A 191 -12.02 8.70 8.17
C ALA A 191 -13.33 7.95 8.41
N GLU A 192 -13.76 7.10 7.47
CA GLU A 192 -14.95 6.26 7.65
C GLU A 192 -14.77 5.20 8.77
N VAL A 193 -13.56 4.72 8.99
CA VAL A 193 -13.26 3.85 10.13
C VAL A 193 -13.27 4.65 11.43
N ALA A 194 -12.61 5.82 11.43
CA ALA A 194 -12.49 6.67 12.60
C ALA A 194 -13.86 7.14 13.15
N ILE A 195 -14.79 7.51 12.27
CA ILE A 195 -16.11 7.98 12.69
C ILE A 195 -16.91 6.91 13.45
N LYS A 196 -16.64 5.62 13.20
CA LYS A 196 -17.31 4.52 13.91
C LYS A 196 -16.93 4.44 15.38
N THR A 197 -15.88 5.11 15.82
CA THR A 197 -15.50 5.20 17.23
C THR A 197 -16.44 6.11 18.03
N GLY A 198 -17.30 6.89 17.37
CA GLY A 198 -18.16 7.90 17.99
C GLY A 198 -17.45 9.20 18.37
N ARG A 199 -16.15 9.31 18.08
CA ARG A 199 -15.34 10.51 18.34
C ARG A 199 -15.50 11.54 17.24
N LYS A 200 -15.24 12.81 17.57
CA LYS A 200 -15.13 13.87 16.55
C LYS A 200 -13.97 13.55 15.62
N VAL A 201 -14.21 13.61 14.31
CA VAL A 201 -13.18 13.40 13.28
C VAL A 201 -12.96 14.69 12.50
N VAL A 202 -11.71 15.11 12.42
CA VAL A 202 -11.25 16.28 11.65
C VAL A 202 -10.31 15.76 10.55
N PHE A 203 -10.61 16.10 9.32
CA PHE A 203 -9.83 15.72 8.15
C PHE A 203 -9.06 16.93 7.62
N VAL A 204 -7.75 16.90 7.68
CA VAL A 204 -6.87 17.96 7.19
C VAL A 204 -6.18 17.47 5.92
N THR A 205 -6.21 18.27 4.87
CA THR A 205 -5.50 17.97 3.62
C THR A 205 -4.85 19.21 3.04
N SER A 206 -3.69 19.04 2.44
CA SER A 206 -2.95 20.10 1.75
C SER A 206 -3.59 20.54 0.41
N THR A 207 -4.55 19.76 -0.10
CA THR A 207 -5.28 20.07 -1.33
C THR A 207 -6.59 20.82 -1.06
N SER A 208 -7.17 21.42 -2.09
CA SER A 208 -8.47 22.10 -2.00
C SER A 208 -9.64 21.16 -1.74
N ASN A 209 -9.50 19.88 -2.10
CA ASN A 209 -10.54 18.86 -2.01
C ASN A 209 -9.99 17.60 -1.34
N VAL A 210 -10.85 16.87 -0.63
CA VAL A 210 -10.54 15.53 -0.13
C VAL A 210 -10.31 14.59 -1.30
N ALA A 211 -9.31 13.71 -1.18
CA ALA A 211 -8.99 12.69 -2.20
C ALA A 211 -8.86 13.30 -3.61
N ALA A 212 -8.11 14.39 -3.76
CA ALA A 212 -8.03 15.19 -4.99
C ALA A 212 -7.62 14.34 -6.21
N TRP A 213 -6.76 13.32 -6.07
CA TRP A 213 -6.40 12.41 -7.15
C TRP A 213 -7.58 11.57 -7.68
N SER A 214 -8.63 11.39 -6.86
CA SER A 214 -9.83 10.67 -7.27
C SER A 214 -10.73 11.47 -8.23
N GLU A 215 -10.39 12.70 -8.57
CA GLU A 215 -10.99 13.44 -9.70
C GLU A 215 -10.75 12.68 -11.01
N ASN A 216 -9.56 12.10 -11.17
CA ASN A 216 -9.20 11.31 -12.36
C ASN A 216 -9.98 9.98 -12.47
N THR A 217 -10.54 9.48 -11.37
CA THR A 217 -11.40 8.28 -11.34
C THR A 217 -12.89 8.63 -11.29
N LEU A 218 -13.24 9.91 -11.31
CA LEU A 218 -14.60 10.46 -11.19
C LEU A 218 -15.29 10.12 -9.86
N GLU A 219 -14.50 9.84 -8.81
CA GLU A 219 -15.01 9.45 -7.49
C GLU A 219 -14.95 10.57 -6.45
N GLN A 220 -14.12 11.59 -6.67
CA GLN A 220 -13.81 12.65 -5.71
C GLN A 220 -15.07 13.28 -5.08
N GLY A 221 -16.01 13.71 -5.89
CA GLY A 221 -17.22 14.37 -5.40
C GLY A 221 -18.10 13.46 -4.53
N ARG A 222 -18.14 12.15 -4.83
CA ARG A 222 -18.85 11.15 -4.02
C ARG A 222 -18.15 10.93 -2.69
N ILE A 223 -16.82 10.82 -2.69
CA ILE A 223 -16.00 10.65 -1.50
C ILE A 223 -16.21 11.82 -0.54
N GLN A 224 -16.04 13.06 -1.01
CA GLN A 224 -16.20 14.25 -0.19
C GLN A 224 -17.63 14.40 0.35
N SER A 225 -18.64 14.21 -0.51
CA SER A 225 -20.04 14.23 -0.10
C SER A 225 -20.35 13.20 1.02
N ARG A 226 -19.75 12.00 0.92
CA ARG A 226 -19.92 10.97 1.93
C ARG A 226 -19.31 11.38 3.28
N LEU A 227 -18.09 11.92 3.30
CA LEU A 227 -17.46 12.38 4.55
C LEU A 227 -18.27 13.51 5.21
N ILE A 228 -18.77 14.47 4.44
CA ILE A 228 -19.63 15.55 4.94
C ILE A 228 -20.90 14.97 5.58
N LYS A 229 -21.58 14.02 4.91
CA LYS A 229 -22.78 13.37 5.43
C LYS A 229 -22.51 12.56 6.71
N LEU A 230 -21.31 12.03 6.88
CA LEU A 230 -20.88 11.34 8.10
C LEU A 230 -20.48 12.28 9.23
N GLY A 231 -20.51 13.60 9.02
CA GLY A 231 -20.18 14.61 10.03
C GLY A 231 -18.68 14.83 10.22
N VAL A 232 -17.84 14.44 9.26
CA VAL A 232 -16.41 14.73 9.30
C VAL A 232 -16.18 16.23 9.05
N GLU A 233 -15.46 16.90 9.93
CA GLU A 233 -15.01 18.29 9.72
C GLU A 233 -13.84 18.30 8.74
N ILE A 234 -13.96 19.00 7.62
CA ILE A 234 -12.94 19.06 6.57
C ILE A 234 -12.21 20.40 6.63
N ILE A 235 -10.89 20.34 6.75
CA ILE A 235 -9.97 21.49 6.71
C ILE A 235 -9.07 21.31 5.47
N ALA A 236 -9.48 21.88 4.37
CA ALA A 236 -8.75 21.84 3.11
C ALA A 236 -7.65 22.90 3.03
N SER A 237 -6.69 22.73 2.12
CA SER A 237 -5.59 23.66 1.85
C SER A 237 -4.75 23.99 3.09
N HIS A 238 -4.54 23.00 3.96
CA HIS A 238 -3.71 23.13 5.15
C HIS A 238 -2.70 21.99 5.24
N GLU A 239 -1.52 22.33 5.72
CA GLU A 239 -0.40 21.43 5.96
C GLU A 239 -0.22 21.23 7.45
N LEU A 240 0.28 20.06 7.84
CA LEU A 240 0.70 19.79 9.20
C LEU A 240 2.06 20.44 9.42
N PHE A 241 2.17 21.30 10.42
CA PHE A 241 3.39 22.02 10.70
C PHE A 241 4.15 21.43 11.91
N ASP A 242 3.41 21.18 13.01
CA ASP A 242 3.98 20.71 14.27
C ASP A 242 2.90 20.06 15.15
N GLN A 243 3.32 19.27 16.14
CA GLN A 243 2.46 18.71 17.18
C GLN A 243 3.05 18.99 18.56
N GLN A 244 2.28 19.62 19.43
CA GLN A 244 2.64 19.87 20.82
C GLN A 244 1.54 19.37 21.74
N ASN A 245 1.84 18.31 22.52
CA ASN A 245 0.89 17.65 23.40
C ASN A 245 -0.37 17.18 22.65
N ASP A 246 -1.55 17.78 22.97
CA ASP A 246 -2.85 17.55 22.38
C ASP A 246 -3.24 18.60 21.33
N ARG A 247 -2.27 19.36 20.82
CA ARG A 247 -2.44 20.42 19.83
C ARG A 247 -1.68 20.12 18.56
N LEU A 248 -2.36 20.22 17.43
CA LEU A 248 -1.73 20.25 16.12
C LEU A 248 -1.68 21.68 15.60
N HIS A 249 -0.51 22.09 15.18
CA HIS A 249 -0.31 23.33 14.45
C HIS A 249 -0.40 23.04 12.96
N ILE A 250 -1.38 23.64 12.31
CA ILE A 250 -1.56 23.53 10.87
C ILE A 250 -1.40 24.89 10.21
N ALA A 251 -0.87 24.90 8.99
CA ALA A 251 -0.62 26.11 8.23
C ALA A 251 -1.41 26.09 6.91
N CYS A 252 -1.99 27.22 6.55
CA CYS A 252 -2.65 27.38 5.25
C CYS A 252 -1.61 27.33 4.13
N SER A 253 -1.79 26.44 3.15
CA SER A 253 -0.87 26.22 2.03
C SER A 253 -0.66 27.46 1.14
N TYR A 254 -1.57 28.45 1.20
CA TYR A 254 -1.50 29.65 0.38
C TYR A 254 -0.94 30.86 1.14
N SER A 255 -1.42 31.10 2.35
CA SER A 255 -1.05 32.29 3.13
C SER A 255 0.06 32.05 4.15
N GLY A 256 0.33 30.79 4.49
CA GLY A 256 1.22 30.43 5.58
C GLY A 256 0.66 30.72 6.99
N ASN A 257 -0.57 31.25 7.09
CA ASN A 257 -1.19 31.52 8.38
C ASN A 257 -1.38 30.22 9.16
N THR A 258 -0.91 30.21 10.39
CA THR A 258 -1.01 29.05 11.28
C THR A 258 -2.22 29.13 12.18
N ARG A 259 -2.75 27.98 12.56
CA ARG A 259 -3.76 27.83 13.61
C ARG A 259 -3.59 26.52 14.35
N GLU A 260 -4.10 26.47 15.56
CA GLU A 260 -4.09 25.27 16.38
C GLU A 260 -5.43 24.54 16.29
N ILE A 261 -5.37 23.22 16.30
CA ILE A 261 -6.53 22.35 16.45
C ILE A 261 -6.26 21.31 17.56
N HIS A 262 -7.31 20.96 18.31
CA HIS A 262 -7.21 19.92 19.32
C HIS A 262 -7.13 18.55 18.66
N CYS A 263 -6.20 17.71 19.11
CA CYS A 263 -5.91 16.39 18.55
C CYS A 263 -5.45 15.41 19.64
N ASP A 264 -6.31 14.50 20.02
CA ASP A 264 -5.93 13.40 20.91
C ASP A 264 -5.25 12.25 20.16
N THR A 265 -5.69 12.01 18.94
CA THR A 265 -5.18 10.94 18.09
C THR A 265 -4.93 11.49 16.69
N LEU A 266 -3.70 11.36 16.20
CA LEU A 266 -3.32 11.73 14.85
C LEU A 266 -3.19 10.49 13.97
N ILE A 267 -3.79 10.53 12.77
CA ILE A 267 -3.58 9.49 11.76
C ILE A 267 -2.89 10.13 10.55
N LEU A 268 -1.70 9.62 10.24
CA LEU A 268 -0.85 10.11 9.16
C LEU A 268 -1.05 9.26 7.91
N VAL A 269 -1.67 9.85 6.88
CA VAL A 269 -1.84 9.23 5.56
C VAL A 269 -0.97 10.00 4.58
N THR A 270 0.33 9.70 4.55
CA THR A 270 1.34 10.53 3.87
C THR A 270 2.01 9.80 2.71
N SER A 271 2.97 8.96 3.00
CA SER A 271 3.67 8.15 1.99
C SER A 271 4.07 6.79 2.54
N ARG A 272 4.68 5.96 1.71
CA ARG A 272 5.11 4.62 2.08
C ARG A 272 6.60 4.45 1.88
N LEU A 273 7.22 3.65 2.73
CA LEU A 273 8.60 3.19 2.58
C LEU A 273 8.60 1.73 2.10
N PRO A 274 9.43 1.38 1.12
CA PRO A 274 9.62 -0.01 0.76
C PRO A 274 10.22 -0.79 1.93
N ASN A 275 9.81 -2.04 2.11
CA ASN A 275 10.39 -2.96 3.07
C ASN A 275 11.66 -3.57 2.43
N ASP A 276 12.73 -2.80 2.39
CA ASP A 276 13.95 -3.09 1.63
C ASP A 276 15.11 -3.66 2.47
N LEU A 277 14.86 -4.00 3.73
CA LEU A 277 15.89 -4.53 4.63
C LEU A 277 16.53 -5.80 4.05
N LEU A 278 15.71 -6.76 3.64
CA LEU A 278 16.18 -8.02 3.05
C LEU A 278 17.02 -7.80 1.78
N TRP A 279 16.62 -6.83 0.95
CA TRP A 279 17.41 -6.44 -0.21
C TRP A 279 18.78 -5.89 0.19
N LYS A 280 18.84 -5.02 1.19
CA LYS A 280 20.09 -4.44 1.70
C LYS A 280 21.00 -5.50 2.30
N GLU A 281 20.44 -6.47 3.04
CA GLU A 281 21.18 -7.59 3.59
C GLU A 281 21.76 -8.48 2.49
N LEU A 282 20.96 -8.83 1.47
CA LEU A 282 21.45 -9.60 0.31
C LEU A 282 22.52 -8.83 -0.45
N LEU A 283 22.33 -7.54 -0.67
CA LEU A 283 23.30 -6.70 -1.38
C LEU A 283 24.64 -6.60 -0.61
N ALA A 284 24.58 -6.56 0.72
CA ALA A 284 25.80 -6.58 1.55
C ALA A 284 26.57 -7.91 1.45
N LYS A 285 25.90 -8.99 1.04
CA LYS A 285 26.48 -10.34 0.81
C LYS A 285 26.65 -10.65 -0.68
N LYS A 286 26.78 -9.65 -1.52
CA LYS A 286 26.86 -9.83 -2.98
C LYS A 286 28.02 -10.74 -3.41
N GLU A 287 29.10 -10.78 -2.65
CA GLU A 287 30.24 -11.65 -2.92
C GLU A 287 29.89 -13.14 -2.79
N ASP A 288 28.91 -13.48 -1.96
CA ASP A 288 28.44 -14.85 -1.74
C ASP A 288 27.44 -15.32 -2.82
N TRP A 289 26.92 -14.45 -3.68
CA TRP A 289 25.88 -14.79 -4.65
C TRP A 289 26.33 -15.85 -5.65
N SER A 290 27.56 -15.73 -6.15
CA SER A 290 28.11 -16.70 -7.09
C SER A 290 28.18 -18.10 -6.49
N ASP A 291 28.61 -18.22 -5.23
CA ASP A 291 28.70 -19.48 -4.52
C ASP A 291 27.31 -20.07 -4.19
N ALA A 292 26.32 -19.19 -3.98
CA ALA A 292 24.93 -19.55 -3.81
C ALA A 292 24.19 -19.85 -5.13
N GLY A 293 24.87 -19.71 -6.28
CA GLY A 293 24.29 -19.91 -7.60
C GLY A 293 23.33 -18.82 -8.05
N ILE A 294 23.37 -17.63 -7.44
CA ILE A 294 22.55 -16.47 -7.79
C ILE A 294 23.33 -15.59 -8.81
N ASN A 295 22.66 -15.22 -9.90
CA ASN A 295 23.23 -14.38 -10.97
C ASN A 295 22.79 -12.93 -10.87
#